data_72b47e5f8ff480060e0c2d2c8daaf06e
#
_entry.id   72b47e5f8ff480060e0c2d2c8daaf06e
#
_cell.length_a   1.000
_cell.length_b   1.000
_cell.length_c   1.000
_cell.angle_alpha   90.00
_cell.angle_beta   90.00
_cell.angle_gamma   90.00
#
_symmetry.space_group_name_H-M   'P 1'
#
loop_
_entity.id
_entity.type
_entity.pdbx_description
1 polymer ?
#
loop_
_entity_poly.entity_id
_entity_poly.type
_entity_poly.pdbx_seq_one_letter_code
_entity_poly.pdbx_strand_id
1 'polypeptide(L)'
;QGTEGYRPFFKLQDSKILDFSVTDESERKYQTISDWNTNGSFDYKSYKCGIKETSNGVELCWGISQYGNKIYTLKYKINKLVTQYTDCQGIYFNFLKLNQDVNKVVIKIHCNNNLSVENSKIWSYGYKGTINFENGDIVLDSKGKLSKSQYMVGLIKFENNIFSTNNKSNLSFEDVKKSAKSDMRIFVNVILTII
;
A
#
# COMPACT_ATOMS: atom_id res chain seq x y z
N GLN A 1 -7.69 8.80 22.85
CA GLN A 1 -6.94 7.73 22.13
C GLN A 1 -7.91 7.03 21.18
N GLY A 2 -7.46 6.69 19.96
CA GLY A 2 -8.28 5.97 18.97
C GLY A 2 -8.55 4.53 19.39
N THR A 3 -9.66 3.96 18.91
CA THR A 3 -10.04 2.55 19.16
C THR A 3 -9.67 1.62 18.03
N GLU A 4 -9.20 2.17 16.90
CA GLU A 4 -8.89 1.43 15.67
C GLU A 4 -7.75 2.06 14.89
N GLY A 5 -7.06 1.23 14.10
CA GLY A 5 -6.23 1.65 12.99
C GLY A 5 -6.97 1.40 11.67
N TYR A 6 -6.66 2.19 10.65
CA TYR A 6 -7.23 1.99 9.33
C TYR A 6 -6.27 2.40 8.21
N ARG A 7 -6.44 1.75 7.05
CA ARG A 7 -5.72 2.03 5.81
C ARG A 7 -6.75 2.27 4.70
N PRO A 8 -6.93 3.52 4.23
CA PRO A 8 -7.84 3.80 3.12
C PRO A 8 -7.20 3.49 1.77
N PHE A 9 -8.01 3.01 0.85
CA PHE A 9 -7.71 2.88 -0.57
C PHE A 9 -8.74 3.65 -1.37
N PHE A 10 -8.26 4.61 -2.16
CA PHE A 10 -9.11 5.46 -2.99
C PHE A 10 -8.89 5.15 -4.47
N LYS A 11 -9.91 5.37 -5.28
CA LYS A 11 -9.86 5.27 -6.76
C LYS A 11 -9.31 3.90 -7.23
N LEU A 12 -9.75 2.83 -6.61
CA LEU A 12 -9.36 1.46 -6.99
C LEU A 12 -9.86 1.07 -8.40
N GLN A 13 -10.75 1.88 -9.03
CA GLN A 13 -11.38 1.56 -10.31
C GLN A 13 -12.02 0.17 -10.25
N ASP A 14 -11.63 -0.74 -11.15
CA ASP A 14 -12.12 -2.12 -11.18
C ASP A 14 -11.36 -3.07 -10.23
N SER A 15 -10.32 -2.58 -9.55
CA SER A 15 -9.57 -3.38 -8.58
C SER A 15 -10.35 -3.58 -7.30
N LYS A 16 -10.20 -4.75 -6.69
CA LYS A 16 -10.81 -5.08 -5.39
C LYS A 16 -9.75 -5.57 -4.42
N ILE A 17 -9.95 -5.25 -3.15
CA ILE A 17 -9.19 -5.83 -2.05
C ILE A 17 -9.83 -7.17 -1.66
N LEU A 18 -9.02 -8.21 -1.57
CA LEU A 18 -9.43 -9.56 -1.25
C LEU A 18 -8.57 -10.11 -0.11
N ASP A 19 -9.07 -11.13 0.59
CA ASP A 19 -8.32 -11.92 1.58
C ASP A 19 -7.64 -11.07 2.66
N PHE A 20 -8.32 -10.03 3.15
CA PHE A 20 -7.77 -9.17 4.19
C PHE A 20 -7.68 -9.90 5.53
N SER A 21 -6.52 -9.81 6.16
CA SER A 21 -6.28 -10.31 7.51
C SER A 21 -5.25 -9.46 8.24
N VAL A 22 -5.30 -9.50 9.57
CA VAL A 22 -4.37 -8.80 10.46
C VAL A 22 -3.82 -9.77 11.49
N THR A 23 -2.51 -9.63 11.78
CA THR A 23 -1.86 -10.24 12.93
C THR A 23 -1.09 -9.16 13.70
N ASP A 24 -0.93 -9.34 15.02
CA ASP A 24 -0.10 -8.49 15.85
C ASP A 24 1.32 -9.06 16.04
N GLU A 25 2.11 -8.42 16.89
CA GLU A 25 3.50 -8.81 17.21
C GLU A 25 3.63 -10.18 17.88
N SER A 26 2.55 -10.71 18.47
CA SER A 26 2.49 -12.07 19.04
C SER A 26 1.98 -13.12 18.06
N GLU A 27 1.90 -12.76 16.77
CA GLU A 27 1.32 -13.60 15.71
C GLU A 27 -0.15 -13.93 15.90
N ARG A 28 -0.84 -13.25 16.82
CA ARG A 28 -2.27 -13.44 17.04
C ARG A 28 -3.05 -12.96 15.83
N LYS A 29 -3.77 -13.86 15.20
CA LYS A 29 -4.67 -13.56 14.08
C LYS A 29 -5.96 -12.93 14.59
N TYR A 30 -6.33 -11.80 13.98
CA TYR A 30 -7.56 -11.08 14.28
C TYR A 30 -8.75 -11.74 13.62
N GLN A 31 -9.88 -11.70 14.31
CA GLN A 31 -11.17 -12.18 13.78
C GLN A 31 -11.63 -11.24 12.66
N THR A 32 -11.82 -11.77 11.46
CA THR A 32 -12.43 -11.01 10.36
C THR A 32 -13.93 -10.89 10.56
N ILE A 33 -14.46 -9.66 10.44
CA ILE A 33 -15.90 -9.37 10.50
C ILE A 33 -16.33 -8.72 9.18
N SER A 34 -17.55 -9.00 8.74
CA SER A 34 -18.08 -8.55 7.44
C SER A 34 -18.52 -7.08 7.46
N ASP A 35 -18.95 -6.58 8.61
CA ASP A 35 -19.44 -5.22 8.76
C ASP A 35 -18.65 -4.48 9.85
N TRP A 36 -17.80 -3.54 9.43
CA TRP A 36 -16.97 -2.78 10.34
C TRP A 36 -17.73 -1.58 10.92
N ASN A 37 -18.05 -1.65 12.20
CA ASN A 37 -18.70 -0.56 12.92
C ASN A 37 -17.66 0.43 13.50
N THR A 38 -17.50 1.58 12.86
CA THR A 38 -16.59 2.65 13.34
C THR A 38 -17.00 3.24 14.69
N ASN A 39 -18.28 3.15 15.06
CA ASN A 39 -18.79 3.63 16.35
C ASN A 39 -18.72 2.56 17.46
N GLY A 40 -18.23 1.35 17.13
CA GLY A 40 -18.06 0.29 18.12
C GLY A 40 -17.08 0.68 19.22
N SER A 41 -17.30 0.16 20.43
CA SER A 41 -16.41 0.38 21.56
C SER A 41 -15.01 -0.20 21.33
N PHE A 42 -14.07 0.16 22.20
CA PHE A 42 -12.73 -0.43 22.21
C PHE A 42 -12.80 -1.97 22.32
N ASP A 43 -13.57 -2.49 23.26
CA ASP A 43 -13.71 -3.93 23.49
C ASP A 43 -14.38 -4.63 22.31
N TYR A 44 -15.39 -4.00 21.70
CA TYR A 44 -16.04 -4.55 20.50
C TYR A 44 -15.07 -4.73 19.34
N LYS A 45 -14.16 -3.75 19.12
CA LYS A 45 -13.19 -3.76 18.02
C LYS A 45 -11.95 -4.61 18.32
N SER A 46 -11.62 -4.80 19.60
CA SER A 46 -10.40 -5.46 20.04
C SER A 46 -10.22 -6.82 19.36
N TYR A 47 -9.04 -7.06 18.79
CA TYR A 47 -8.68 -8.28 18.05
C TYR A 47 -9.59 -8.61 16.85
N LYS A 48 -10.25 -7.62 16.27
CA LYS A 48 -11.05 -7.78 15.05
C LYS A 48 -10.48 -6.94 13.92
N CYS A 49 -10.76 -7.37 12.69
CA CYS A 49 -10.44 -6.61 11.49
C CYS A 49 -11.57 -6.78 10.45
N GLY A 50 -11.64 -5.86 9.50
CA GLY A 50 -12.67 -5.91 8.47
C GLY A 50 -12.44 -4.86 7.39
N ILE A 51 -13.20 -4.97 6.31
CA ILE A 51 -13.20 -4.01 5.22
C ILE A 51 -14.45 -3.15 5.38
N LYS A 52 -14.27 -1.83 5.34
CA LYS A 52 -15.36 -0.86 5.32
C LYS A 52 -15.45 -0.23 3.94
N GLU A 53 -16.60 -0.36 3.30
CA GLU A 53 -16.90 0.36 2.06
C GLU A 53 -17.07 1.85 2.36
N THR A 54 -16.58 2.70 1.44
CA THR A 54 -16.73 4.15 1.49
C THR A 54 -17.22 4.67 0.14
N SER A 55 -17.66 5.92 0.07
CA SER A 55 -18.11 6.53 -1.19
C SER A 55 -17.03 6.57 -2.29
N ASN A 56 -15.75 6.51 -1.91
CA ASN A 56 -14.62 6.70 -2.83
C ASN A 56 -13.66 5.51 -2.89
N GLY A 57 -14.01 4.39 -2.24
CA GLY A 57 -13.13 3.22 -2.16
C GLY A 57 -13.41 2.36 -0.93
N VAL A 58 -12.36 1.83 -0.31
CA VAL A 58 -12.48 0.97 0.86
C VAL A 58 -11.47 1.36 1.95
N GLU A 59 -11.78 1.02 3.19
CA GLU A 59 -10.86 1.12 4.31
C GLU A 59 -10.61 -0.28 4.89
N LEU A 60 -9.34 -0.67 5.02
CA LEU A 60 -8.96 -1.83 5.81
C LEU A 60 -8.85 -1.37 7.26
N CYS A 61 -9.69 -1.92 8.11
CA CYS A 61 -9.82 -1.51 9.50
C CYS A 61 -9.38 -2.63 10.45
N TRP A 62 -8.77 -2.26 11.58
CA TRP A 62 -8.44 -3.20 12.65
C TRP A 62 -8.53 -2.53 14.02
N GLY A 63 -9.01 -3.28 15.01
CA GLY A 63 -9.15 -2.79 16.37
C GLY A 63 -7.81 -2.73 17.10
N ILE A 64 -7.63 -1.67 17.88
CA ILE A 64 -6.54 -1.59 18.85
C ILE A 64 -6.94 -2.43 20.05
N SER A 65 -6.11 -3.41 20.43
CA SER A 65 -6.40 -4.32 21.55
C SER A 65 -5.72 -3.89 22.85
N GLN A 66 -4.63 -3.13 22.72
CA GLN A 66 -3.87 -2.54 23.80
C GLN A 66 -3.18 -1.28 23.31
N TYR A 67 -3.07 -0.28 24.14
CA TYR A 67 -2.26 0.91 23.86
C TYR A 67 -0.78 0.65 24.09
N GLY A 68 0.07 1.43 23.43
CA GLY A 68 1.53 1.31 23.51
C GLY A 68 2.16 1.08 22.13
N ASN A 69 3.41 0.62 22.14
CA ASN A 69 4.10 0.25 20.91
C ASN A 69 3.56 -1.06 20.39
N LYS A 70 2.99 -1.04 19.21
CA LYS A 70 2.37 -2.20 18.56
C LYS A 70 2.90 -2.39 17.15
N ILE A 71 2.98 -3.66 16.74
CA ILE A 71 3.27 -4.03 15.36
C ILE A 71 2.04 -4.73 14.80
N TYR A 72 1.55 -4.26 13.67
CA TYR A 72 0.48 -4.90 12.93
C TYR A 72 0.97 -5.35 11.57
N THR A 73 0.72 -6.61 11.24
CA THR A 73 0.93 -7.14 9.90
C THR A 73 -0.41 -7.27 9.19
N LEU A 74 -0.59 -6.47 8.15
CA LEU A 74 -1.77 -6.48 7.29
C LEU A 74 -1.45 -7.30 6.04
N LYS A 75 -2.24 -8.36 5.77
CA LYS A 75 -2.15 -9.14 4.53
C LYS A 75 -3.43 -8.99 3.74
N TYR A 76 -3.32 -8.71 2.45
CA TYR A 76 -4.45 -8.58 1.54
C TYR A 76 -4.00 -8.85 0.10
N LYS A 77 -4.94 -9.17 -0.76
CA LYS A 77 -4.73 -9.26 -2.20
C LYS A 77 -5.40 -8.08 -2.91
N ILE A 78 -4.79 -7.57 -3.96
CA ILE A 78 -5.41 -6.63 -4.88
C ILE A 78 -5.48 -7.31 -6.24
N ASN A 79 -6.69 -7.51 -6.76
CA ASN A 79 -6.85 -8.02 -8.11
C ASN A 79 -6.74 -6.88 -9.14
N LYS A 80 -6.48 -7.19 -10.41
CA LYS A 80 -6.46 -6.23 -11.54
C LYS A 80 -5.55 -5.00 -11.32
N LEU A 81 -4.47 -5.14 -10.54
CA LEU A 81 -3.56 -4.04 -10.25
C LEU A 81 -2.58 -3.75 -11.40
N VAL A 82 -2.24 -4.78 -12.19
CA VAL A 82 -1.32 -4.64 -13.31
C VAL A 82 -2.00 -3.94 -14.47
N THR A 83 -1.33 -2.93 -15.02
CA THR A 83 -1.76 -2.17 -16.21
C THR A 83 -0.89 -2.53 -17.41
N GLN A 84 -1.53 -2.76 -18.57
CA GLN A 84 -0.87 -2.83 -19.86
C GLN A 84 -0.71 -1.41 -20.40
N TYR A 85 0.51 -0.91 -20.39
CA TYR A 85 0.93 0.33 -21.03
C TYR A 85 1.23 0.08 -22.52
N THR A 86 1.50 1.13 -23.29
CA THR A 86 1.79 1.00 -24.73
C THR A 86 3.10 0.22 -25.01
N ASP A 87 4.02 0.22 -24.05
CA ASP A 87 5.38 -0.33 -24.17
C ASP A 87 5.69 -1.51 -23.24
N CYS A 88 4.87 -1.75 -22.21
CA CYS A 88 5.10 -2.84 -21.25
C CYS A 88 3.89 -3.07 -20.34
N GLN A 89 4.00 -4.05 -19.44
CA GLN A 89 3.13 -4.15 -18.26
C GLN A 89 3.78 -3.48 -17.05
N GLY A 90 2.97 -2.98 -16.13
CA GLY A 90 3.51 -2.39 -14.92
C GLY A 90 2.48 -2.07 -13.85
N ILE A 91 2.98 -1.61 -12.72
CA ILE A 91 2.20 -1.14 -11.58
C ILE A 91 2.68 0.26 -11.21
N TYR A 92 1.77 1.19 -11.05
CA TYR A 92 1.97 2.46 -10.35
C TYR A 92 0.93 2.57 -9.25
N PHE A 93 1.36 2.41 -8.00
CA PHE A 93 0.41 2.30 -6.90
C PHE A 93 0.92 2.93 -5.60
N ASN A 94 0.04 3.65 -4.90
CA ASN A 94 0.29 4.13 -3.55
C ASN A 94 -0.03 3.02 -2.54
N PHE A 95 1.01 2.30 -2.11
CA PHE A 95 0.86 1.18 -1.18
C PHE A 95 0.53 1.64 0.24
N LEU A 96 0.97 2.84 0.65
CA LEU A 96 0.69 3.35 1.99
C LEU A 96 0.67 4.87 2.04
N LYS A 97 -0.39 5.42 2.64
CA LYS A 97 -0.51 6.78 3.15
C LYS A 97 -1.25 6.71 4.46
N LEU A 98 -0.64 7.20 5.53
CA LEU A 98 -1.24 7.25 6.87
C LEU A 98 -1.43 8.70 7.33
N ASN A 99 -2.41 8.92 8.19
CA ASN A 99 -2.68 10.23 8.79
C ASN A 99 -1.94 10.45 10.12
N GLN A 100 -1.07 9.52 10.48
CA GLN A 100 -0.27 9.55 11.70
C GLN A 100 1.16 9.11 11.42
N ASP A 101 2.07 9.49 12.31
CA ASP A 101 3.44 9.02 12.29
C ASP A 101 3.52 7.56 12.76
N VAL A 102 4.40 6.78 12.13
CA VAL A 102 4.72 5.40 12.55
C VAL A 102 6.23 5.20 12.61
N ASN A 103 6.69 4.37 13.54
CA ASN A 103 8.13 4.19 13.78
C ASN A 103 8.84 3.49 12.64
N LYS A 104 8.17 2.55 11.97
CA LYS A 104 8.72 1.81 10.84
C LYS A 104 7.60 1.17 10.03
N VAL A 105 7.80 1.10 8.70
CA VAL A 105 6.94 0.38 7.77
C VAL A 105 7.78 -0.49 6.87
N VAL A 106 7.35 -1.74 6.68
CA VAL A 106 7.85 -2.63 5.64
C VAL A 106 6.66 -3.11 4.82
N ILE A 107 6.75 -2.98 3.50
CA ILE A 107 5.75 -3.47 2.56
C ILE A 107 6.40 -4.54 1.71
N LYS A 108 5.81 -5.73 1.70
CA LYS A 108 6.19 -6.84 0.85
C LYS A 108 5.13 -7.03 -0.24
N ILE A 109 5.55 -6.96 -1.49
CA ILE A 109 4.71 -7.19 -2.67
C ILE A 109 5.07 -8.57 -3.21
N HIS A 110 4.12 -9.48 -3.11
CA HIS A 110 4.22 -10.85 -3.57
C HIS A 110 3.32 -11.11 -4.76
N CYS A 111 3.76 -11.92 -5.70
CA CYS A 111 2.92 -12.49 -6.75
C CYS A 111 3.38 -13.93 -7.05
N ASN A 112 2.57 -14.68 -7.81
CA ASN A 112 2.91 -16.08 -8.15
C ASN A 112 4.15 -16.20 -9.05
N ASN A 113 4.52 -15.13 -9.76
CA ASN A 113 5.73 -15.06 -10.54
C ASN A 113 6.85 -14.48 -9.69
N ASN A 114 7.96 -15.19 -9.54
CA ASN A 114 9.11 -14.67 -8.82
C ASN A 114 9.62 -13.40 -9.51
N LEU A 115 9.65 -12.30 -8.76
CA LEU A 115 10.10 -11.01 -9.25
C LEU A 115 11.60 -10.84 -8.97
N SER A 116 12.35 -10.38 -9.98
CA SER A 116 13.79 -10.20 -9.91
C SER A 116 14.25 -9.07 -10.84
N VAL A 117 15.52 -8.72 -10.75
CA VAL A 117 16.17 -7.75 -11.66
C VAL A 117 16.14 -8.17 -13.13
N GLU A 118 15.95 -9.46 -13.41
CA GLU A 118 15.94 -10.03 -14.76
C GLU A 118 14.60 -9.79 -15.46
N ASN A 119 13.49 -9.72 -14.70
CA ASN A 119 12.14 -9.60 -15.25
C ASN A 119 11.40 -8.32 -14.84
N SER A 120 11.99 -7.52 -13.96
CA SER A 120 11.33 -6.32 -13.44
C SER A 120 12.31 -5.20 -13.14
N LYS A 121 11.85 -3.95 -13.29
CA LYS A 121 12.52 -2.75 -12.78
C LYS A 121 11.63 -2.06 -11.76
N ILE A 122 12.23 -1.58 -10.66
CA ILE A 122 11.51 -1.06 -9.51
C ILE A 122 11.99 0.34 -9.11
N TRP A 123 11.05 1.19 -8.75
CA TRP A 123 11.29 2.53 -8.17
C TRP A 123 10.30 2.78 -7.05
N SER A 124 10.69 3.59 -6.08
CA SER A 124 9.79 4.03 -5.01
C SER A 124 9.91 5.52 -4.75
N TYR A 125 8.82 6.11 -4.27
CA TYR A 125 8.70 7.54 -4.05
C TYR A 125 7.92 7.84 -2.77
N GLY A 126 8.13 9.06 -2.23
CA GLY A 126 7.33 9.62 -1.16
C GLY A 126 7.85 9.35 0.26
N TYR A 127 8.94 8.62 0.42
CA TYR A 127 9.55 8.32 1.71
C TYR A 127 11.08 8.24 1.63
N LYS A 128 11.73 8.24 2.78
CA LYS A 128 13.17 7.93 2.90
C LYS A 128 13.32 6.46 3.24
N GLY A 129 13.99 5.70 2.39
CA GLY A 129 14.15 4.27 2.60
C GLY A 129 14.63 3.55 1.34
N THR A 130 14.36 2.26 1.26
CA THR A 130 14.83 1.41 0.16
C THR A 130 13.67 0.68 -0.51
N ILE A 131 13.90 0.28 -1.76
CA ILE A 131 13.12 -0.72 -2.48
C ILE A 131 14.07 -1.75 -3.07
N ASN A 132 13.83 -3.03 -2.83
CA ASN A 132 14.72 -4.12 -3.24
C ASN A 132 13.92 -5.36 -3.63
N PHE A 133 14.58 -6.30 -4.31
CA PHE A 133 14.09 -7.68 -4.47
C PHE A 133 14.60 -8.53 -3.31
N GLU A 134 13.71 -9.32 -2.71
CA GLU A 134 14.04 -10.26 -1.64
C GLU A 134 13.22 -11.55 -1.81
N ASN A 135 13.90 -12.67 -2.09
CA ASN A 135 13.27 -14.01 -2.23
C ASN A 135 12.08 -14.07 -3.21
N GLY A 136 12.19 -13.38 -4.34
CA GLY A 136 11.13 -13.34 -5.36
C GLY A 136 10.03 -12.32 -5.11
N ASP A 137 10.11 -11.55 -4.03
CA ASP A 137 9.22 -10.45 -3.69
C ASP A 137 9.89 -9.10 -3.91
N ILE A 138 9.09 -8.03 -3.96
CA ILE A 138 9.58 -6.65 -3.88
C ILE A 138 9.30 -6.13 -2.47
N VAL A 139 10.32 -5.58 -1.82
CA VAL A 139 10.25 -5.07 -0.45
C VAL A 139 10.56 -3.58 -0.42
N LEU A 140 9.60 -2.79 0.08
CA LEU A 140 9.80 -1.38 0.43
C LEU A 140 9.99 -1.27 1.93
N ASP A 141 11.09 -0.67 2.37
CA ASP A 141 11.42 -0.49 3.80
C ASP A 141 11.67 0.99 4.09
N SER A 142 10.92 1.58 5.01
CA SER A 142 11.10 2.98 5.42
C SER A 142 12.43 3.22 6.14
N LYS A 143 13.14 2.17 6.58
CA LYS A 143 14.40 2.22 7.35
C LYS A 143 14.33 3.04 8.66
N GLY A 144 13.16 3.48 9.05
CA GLY A 144 12.89 4.26 10.23
C GLY A 144 11.51 4.90 10.18
N LYS A 145 11.34 5.99 10.92
CA LYS A 145 10.08 6.70 11.05
C LYS A 145 9.52 7.13 9.69
N LEU A 146 8.26 6.78 9.44
CA LEU A 146 7.44 7.30 8.36
C LEU A 146 6.50 8.36 8.95
N SER A 147 6.67 9.62 8.56
CA SER A 147 5.83 10.72 9.04
C SER A 147 4.48 10.74 8.32
N LYS A 148 3.47 11.35 8.93
CA LYS A 148 2.13 11.53 8.33
C LYS A 148 2.12 12.31 7.01
N SER A 149 3.16 13.08 6.72
CA SER A 149 3.34 13.79 5.44
C SER A 149 3.91 12.90 4.35
N GLN A 150 4.54 11.79 4.70
CA GLN A 150 5.14 10.84 3.75
C GLN A 150 4.14 9.79 3.29
N TYR A 151 4.47 9.12 2.19
CA TYR A 151 3.70 8.04 1.61
C TYR A 151 4.65 7.04 0.93
N MET A 152 4.20 5.82 0.66
CA MET A 152 5.01 4.80 0.01
C MET A 152 4.36 4.40 -1.32
N VAL A 153 4.88 4.99 -2.39
CA VAL A 153 4.49 4.65 -3.77
C VAL A 153 5.53 3.71 -4.37
N GLY A 154 5.07 2.65 -5.00
CA GLY A 154 5.88 1.79 -5.84
C GLY A 154 5.52 1.94 -7.31
N LEU A 155 6.55 1.96 -8.14
CA LEU A 155 6.47 1.91 -9.58
C LEU A 155 7.26 0.69 -10.05
N ILE A 156 6.59 -0.26 -10.71
CA ILE A 156 7.14 -1.55 -11.13
C ILE A 156 6.91 -1.69 -12.63
N LYS A 157 7.98 -1.87 -13.40
CA LYS A 157 7.93 -2.23 -14.80
C LYS A 157 8.23 -3.70 -14.95
N PHE A 158 7.41 -4.43 -15.70
CA PHE A 158 7.68 -5.81 -16.07
C PHE A 158 8.27 -5.85 -17.47
N GLU A 159 9.41 -6.51 -17.63
CA GLU A 159 10.14 -6.55 -18.90
C GLU A 159 9.44 -7.45 -19.94
N ASN A 160 8.60 -8.38 -19.48
CA ASN A 160 7.80 -9.27 -20.32
C ASN A 160 6.33 -9.18 -19.92
N ASN A 161 5.42 -9.61 -20.79
CA ASN A 161 3.98 -9.72 -20.51
C ASN A 161 3.71 -10.95 -19.65
N ILE A 162 4.08 -10.88 -18.36
CA ILE A 162 3.99 -12.01 -17.42
C ILE A 162 2.63 -12.14 -16.73
N PHE A 163 1.76 -11.15 -16.91
CA PHE A 163 0.42 -11.13 -16.29
C PHE A 163 -0.68 -11.09 -17.36
N SER A 164 -1.78 -11.78 -17.12
CA SER A 164 -3.03 -11.55 -17.84
C SER A 164 -3.75 -10.34 -17.23
N THR A 165 -3.91 -9.27 -18.00
CA THR A 165 -4.59 -8.06 -17.54
C THR A 165 -5.46 -7.46 -18.64
N ASN A 166 -6.65 -6.99 -18.24
CA ASN A 166 -7.55 -6.22 -19.08
C ASN A 166 -7.45 -4.70 -18.84
N ASN A 167 -6.68 -4.27 -17.83
CA ASN A 167 -6.43 -2.86 -17.58
C ASN A 167 -5.47 -2.33 -18.65
N LYS A 168 -5.91 -1.36 -19.44
CA LYS A 168 -5.11 -0.77 -20.51
C LYS A 168 -4.95 0.72 -20.30
N SER A 169 -3.77 1.25 -20.65
CA SER A 169 -3.47 2.67 -20.67
C SER A 169 -2.87 3.05 -22.03
N ASN A 170 -3.24 4.21 -22.53
CA ASN A 170 -2.66 4.78 -23.75
C ASN A 170 -1.32 5.52 -23.48
N LEU A 171 -0.87 5.56 -22.23
CA LEU A 171 0.41 6.14 -21.84
C LEU A 171 1.53 5.12 -21.99
N SER A 172 2.75 5.60 -22.23
CA SER A 172 3.95 4.79 -22.04
C SER A 172 4.33 4.71 -20.56
N PHE A 173 5.07 3.69 -20.17
CA PHE A 173 5.55 3.58 -18.79
C PHE A 173 6.51 4.74 -18.41
N GLU A 174 7.30 5.24 -19.37
CA GLU A 174 8.17 6.39 -19.14
C GLU A 174 7.37 7.68 -18.88
N ASP A 175 6.21 7.87 -19.50
CA ASP A 175 5.34 9.01 -19.22
C ASP A 175 4.77 8.93 -17.80
N VAL A 176 4.34 7.72 -17.38
CA VAL A 176 3.89 7.48 -15.99
C VAL A 176 5.02 7.75 -14.99
N LYS A 177 6.24 7.31 -15.30
CA LYS A 177 7.42 7.54 -14.45
C LYS A 177 7.80 9.01 -14.36
N LYS A 178 7.71 9.76 -15.45
CA LYS A 178 7.92 11.22 -15.46
C LYS A 178 6.87 11.92 -14.61
N SER A 179 5.60 11.55 -14.75
CA SER A 179 4.51 12.09 -13.94
C SER A 179 4.74 11.83 -12.45
N ALA A 180 5.06 10.59 -12.07
CA ALA A 180 5.36 10.22 -10.69
C ALA A 180 6.50 11.05 -10.07
N LYS A 181 7.54 11.36 -10.87
CA LYS A 181 8.63 12.25 -10.45
C LYS A 181 8.21 13.72 -10.34
N SER A 182 7.32 14.18 -11.21
CA SER A 182 6.81 15.55 -11.22
C SER A 182 5.95 15.80 -9.98
N ASP A 183 5.08 14.88 -9.63
CA ASP A 183 4.24 14.96 -8.43
C ASP A 183 5.06 15.11 -7.15
N MET A 184 6.24 14.47 -7.10
CA MET A 184 7.21 14.66 -6.01
C MET A 184 7.82 16.06 -5.97
N ARG A 185 8.16 16.65 -7.13
CA ARG A 185 8.78 17.99 -7.20
C ARG A 185 7.81 19.08 -6.78
N ILE A 186 6.53 18.95 -7.14
CA ILE A 186 5.48 19.87 -6.72
C ILE A 186 5.33 19.84 -5.19
N PHE A 187 5.38 18.67 -4.57
CA PHE A 187 5.28 18.52 -3.13
C PHE A 187 6.47 19.14 -2.37
N VAL A 188 7.70 19.01 -2.91
CA VAL A 188 8.91 19.62 -2.34
C VAL A 188 8.87 21.14 -2.51
N ASN A 189 8.42 21.66 -3.65
CA ASN A 189 8.36 23.09 -3.92
C ASN A 189 7.28 23.81 -3.09
N VAL A 190 6.15 23.16 -2.80
CA VAL A 190 5.10 23.71 -1.90
C VAL A 190 5.61 23.84 -0.46
N ILE A 191 6.46 22.92 0.00
CA ILE A 191 7.08 23.02 1.33
C ILE A 191 8.11 24.14 1.40
N LEU A 192 8.83 24.42 0.32
CA LEU A 192 9.85 25.48 0.27
C LEU A 192 9.26 26.89 0.08
N THR A 193 7.99 27.02 -0.31
CA THR A 193 7.33 28.32 -0.52
C THR A 193 6.56 28.82 0.72
N ILE A 194 6.51 28.03 1.79
CA ILE A 194 5.80 28.34 3.06
C ILE A 194 6.81 28.73 4.19
N ILE A 195 8.09 28.88 3.87
CA ILE A 195 9.09 29.46 4.77
C ILE A 195 9.40 30.88 4.32
#